data_dcb7816a4bc143397ea657e9210cd4c5
#
_entry.id   dcb7816a4bc143397ea657e9210cd4c5
#
_cell.length_a   1.000
_cell.length_b   1.000
_cell.length_c   1.000
_cell.angle_alpha   90.00
_cell.angle_beta   90.00
_cell.angle_gamma   90.00
#
_symmetry.space_group_name_H-M   'P 1'
#
loop_
_entity.id
_entity.type
_entity.pdbx_description
1 polymer ?
#
loop_
_entity_poly.entity_id
_entity_poly.type
_entity_poly.pdbx_seq_one_letter_code
_entity_poly.pdbx_strand_id
1 'polypeptide(L)'
;MIKAAVIGAGHFAYRMHIPVLASRSEVVLDSVCRLGAQELALIKGEFDFSFATENWHEVLERDIDIAVIASPHHLHHEQAKAFLEKGCHVLVEKPMCLDPDDAWDLVKKADTANRELLVAYGWNYKPGLDEMREMIAQIGEIEHVVCHMASFTRSIFTGGALANWRHIAIQPERSTWEAPDQGGGYAYGQLSHALGILFWLTELRCDSVRSMVFEAPSSIDLHDAATVRFDNGATGVFSGSCGVPQGHGFEVDLRIYGAHGSVLLDIETQRLVLKLPDGESRVAQVPEGAWRYSCEGPAHRLVDIALGHGRNESPGHVGARAVEALSAIIQSGKAGGKEQQIVKPEKAITK
;
A
#
# COMPACT_ATOMS: atom_id res chain seq x y z
N MET A 1 -24.92 13.07 -2.76
CA MET A 1 -23.96 12.66 -3.79
C MET A 1 -22.57 13.00 -3.29
N ILE A 2 -21.64 12.07 -3.34
CA ILE A 2 -20.24 12.24 -2.92
C ILE A 2 -19.45 12.81 -4.10
N LYS A 3 -18.82 13.96 -3.92
CA LYS A 3 -17.96 14.59 -4.94
C LYS A 3 -16.55 14.08 -4.82
N ALA A 4 -16.08 13.42 -5.87
CA ALA A 4 -14.76 12.79 -5.91
C ALA A 4 -13.76 13.58 -6.77
N ALA A 5 -12.54 13.72 -6.26
CA ALA A 5 -11.39 14.20 -7.01
C ALA A 5 -10.33 13.09 -7.17
N VAL A 6 -9.65 13.08 -8.31
CA VAL A 6 -8.51 12.20 -8.59
C VAL A 6 -7.30 13.05 -8.96
N ILE A 7 -6.25 12.97 -8.15
CA ILE A 7 -4.99 13.70 -8.32
C ILE A 7 -3.90 12.73 -8.75
N GLY A 8 -3.23 13.05 -9.84
CA GLY A 8 -2.27 12.13 -10.46
C GLY A 8 -2.96 11.02 -11.23
N ALA A 9 -3.92 11.36 -12.11
CA ALA A 9 -4.66 10.40 -12.93
C ALA A 9 -3.78 9.74 -13.99
N GLY A 10 -2.71 9.05 -13.56
CA GLY A 10 -1.81 8.24 -14.36
C GLY A 10 -2.41 6.87 -14.70
N HIS A 11 -1.55 5.99 -15.24
CA HIS A 11 -1.92 4.64 -15.65
C HIS A 11 -2.74 3.87 -14.60
N PHE A 12 -2.28 3.93 -13.33
CA PHE A 12 -2.89 3.13 -12.27
C PHE A 12 -4.27 3.66 -11.88
N ALA A 13 -4.40 4.97 -11.64
CA ALA A 13 -5.68 5.58 -11.33
C ALA A 13 -6.69 5.41 -12.47
N TYR A 14 -6.25 5.59 -13.72
CA TYR A 14 -7.09 5.41 -14.92
C TYR A 14 -7.69 4.00 -15.02
N ARG A 15 -6.91 2.96 -14.69
CA ARG A 15 -7.36 1.56 -14.81
C ARG A 15 -8.06 1.01 -13.58
N MET A 16 -7.75 1.52 -12.40
CA MET A 16 -8.17 0.91 -11.13
C MET A 16 -9.13 1.80 -10.35
N HIS A 17 -8.77 3.03 -10.04
CA HIS A 17 -9.57 3.85 -9.13
C HIS A 17 -10.73 4.55 -9.82
N ILE A 18 -10.50 5.16 -10.98
CA ILE A 18 -11.53 5.93 -11.69
C ILE A 18 -12.70 5.04 -12.12
N PRO A 19 -12.51 3.84 -12.70
CA PRO A 19 -13.62 2.96 -13.04
C PRO A 19 -14.47 2.55 -11.84
N VAL A 20 -13.84 2.32 -10.68
CA VAL A 20 -14.56 2.01 -9.44
C VAL A 20 -15.42 3.19 -9.01
N LEU A 21 -14.85 4.39 -8.94
CA LEU A 21 -15.61 5.60 -8.58
C LEU A 21 -16.76 5.85 -9.55
N ALA A 22 -16.51 5.70 -10.86
CA ALA A 22 -17.53 5.86 -11.91
C ALA A 22 -18.67 4.83 -11.82
N SER A 23 -18.39 3.63 -11.29
CA SER A 23 -19.40 2.58 -11.11
C SER A 23 -20.37 2.81 -9.96
N ARG A 24 -20.06 3.76 -9.06
CA ARG A 24 -20.84 4.06 -7.86
C ARG A 24 -21.87 5.13 -8.13
N SER A 25 -23.15 4.78 -8.06
CA SER A 25 -24.27 5.70 -8.30
C SER A 25 -24.32 6.88 -7.33
N GLU A 26 -23.69 6.75 -6.15
CA GLU A 26 -23.61 7.77 -5.11
C GLU A 26 -22.51 8.81 -5.39
N VAL A 27 -21.61 8.55 -6.36
CA VAL A 27 -20.43 9.37 -6.65
C VAL A 27 -20.68 10.29 -7.85
N VAL A 28 -20.23 11.53 -7.74
CA VAL A 28 -20.03 12.46 -8.85
C VAL A 28 -18.54 12.62 -9.06
N LEU A 29 -18.05 12.32 -10.27
CA LEU A 29 -16.68 12.58 -10.67
C LEU A 29 -16.52 14.08 -10.93
N ASP A 30 -16.13 14.83 -9.87
CA ASP A 30 -16.02 16.29 -9.94
C ASP A 30 -14.74 16.73 -10.64
N SER A 31 -13.57 16.30 -10.15
CA SER A 31 -12.29 16.83 -10.62
C SER A 31 -11.28 15.74 -10.94
N VAL A 32 -10.56 15.92 -12.05
CA VAL A 32 -9.39 15.11 -12.40
C VAL A 32 -8.18 16.01 -12.64
N CYS A 33 -7.04 15.63 -12.08
CA CYS A 33 -5.78 16.34 -12.25
C CYS A 33 -4.66 15.41 -12.71
N ARG A 34 -3.96 15.81 -13.78
CA ARG A 34 -2.71 15.19 -14.25
C ARG A 34 -1.99 16.12 -15.21
N LEU A 35 -0.67 15.95 -15.36
CA LEU A 35 0.09 16.58 -16.42
C LEU A 35 -0.17 15.89 -17.77
N GLY A 36 -0.15 16.66 -18.86
CA GLY A 36 -0.38 16.18 -20.22
C GLY A 36 -1.81 16.41 -20.71
N ALA A 37 -2.01 17.51 -21.43
CA ALA A 37 -3.33 18.00 -21.85
C ALA A 37 -4.13 16.99 -22.69
N GLN A 38 -3.46 16.16 -23.50
CA GLN A 38 -4.14 15.18 -24.37
C GLN A 38 -4.77 14.05 -23.55
N GLU A 39 -3.99 13.43 -22.67
CA GLU A 39 -4.46 12.34 -21.80
C GLU A 39 -5.46 12.86 -20.77
N LEU A 40 -5.27 14.09 -20.29
CA LEU A 40 -6.22 14.75 -19.38
C LEU A 40 -7.59 14.92 -20.06
N ALA A 41 -7.61 15.40 -21.31
CA ALA A 41 -8.84 15.56 -22.10
C ALA A 41 -9.52 14.21 -22.37
N LEU A 42 -8.72 13.15 -22.64
CA LEU A 42 -9.22 11.79 -22.83
C LEU A 42 -9.93 11.30 -21.58
N ILE A 43 -9.28 11.37 -20.40
CA ILE A 43 -9.85 10.91 -19.13
C ILE A 43 -11.11 11.70 -18.80
N LYS A 44 -11.07 13.03 -18.95
CA LYS A 44 -12.24 13.88 -18.73
C LYS A 44 -13.43 13.45 -19.55
N GLY A 45 -13.22 13.20 -20.85
CA GLY A 45 -14.31 12.84 -21.77
C GLY A 45 -14.83 11.42 -21.56
N GLU A 46 -13.94 10.46 -21.26
CA GLU A 46 -14.31 9.05 -21.08
C GLU A 46 -15.13 8.83 -19.79
N PHE A 47 -14.79 9.51 -18.71
CA PHE A 47 -15.44 9.34 -17.40
C PHE A 47 -16.36 10.49 -17.00
N ASP A 48 -16.58 11.47 -17.86
CA ASP A 48 -17.48 12.63 -17.65
C ASP A 48 -17.13 13.44 -16.38
N PHE A 49 -15.83 13.71 -16.16
CA PHE A 49 -15.41 14.62 -15.09
C PHE A 49 -15.90 16.05 -15.36
N SER A 50 -16.49 16.68 -14.34
CA SER A 50 -16.97 18.06 -14.43
C SER A 50 -15.83 19.06 -14.67
N PHE A 51 -14.67 18.84 -14.04
CA PHE A 51 -13.50 19.69 -14.10
C PHE A 51 -12.22 18.89 -14.37
N ALA A 52 -11.30 19.45 -15.15
CA ALA A 52 -9.99 18.87 -15.43
C ALA A 52 -8.92 19.95 -15.45
N THR A 53 -7.79 19.68 -14.81
CA THR A 53 -6.67 20.63 -14.71
C THR A 53 -5.32 19.91 -14.61
N GLU A 54 -4.23 20.62 -14.99
CA GLU A 54 -2.86 20.20 -14.75
C GLU A 54 -2.32 20.70 -13.40
N ASN A 55 -3.07 21.59 -12.72
CA ASN A 55 -2.69 22.20 -11.44
C ASN A 55 -3.62 21.72 -10.32
N TRP A 56 -3.14 20.81 -9.47
CA TRP A 56 -3.94 20.23 -8.39
C TRP A 56 -4.41 21.27 -7.34
N HIS A 57 -3.75 22.42 -7.22
CA HIS A 57 -4.20 23.50 -6.31
C HIS A 57 -5.58 24.06 -6.74
N GLU A 58 -5.90 24.06 -8.03
CA GLU A 58 -7.22 24.49 -8.49
C GLU A 58 -8.34 23.54 -8.02
N VAL A 59 -8.02 22.27 -7.76
CA VAL A 59 -8.97 21.31 -7.20
C VAL A 59 -9.27 21.61 -5.74
N LEU A 60 -8.34 22.21 -5.00
CA LEU A 60 -8.59 22.63 -3.61
C LEU A 60 -9.64 23.74 -3.49
N GLU A 61 -9.84 24.54 -4.54
CA GLU A 61 -10.88 25.58 -4.57
C GLU A 61 -12.29 25.03 -4.80
N ARG A 62 -12.42 23.75 -5.09
CA ARG A 62 -13.69 23.08 -5.37
C ARG A 62 -14.24 22.40 -4.11
N ASP A 63 -15.52 22.15 -4.09
CA ASP A 63 -16.22 21.44 -3.00
C ASP A 63 -16.08 19.93 -3.22
N ILE A 64 -15.16 19.27 -2.52
CA ILE A 64 -14.76 17.86 -2.68
C ILE A 64 -14.95 17.12 -1.34
N ASP A 65 -15.58 15.96 -1.39
CA ASP A 65 -15.79 15.09 -0.23
C ASP A 65 -14.69 14.02 -0.07
N ILE A 66 -14.26 13.45 -1.19
CA ILE A 66 -13.21 12.39 -1.24
C ILE A 66 -12.15 12.70 -2.28
N ALA A 67 -10.89 12.41 -1.94
CA ALA A 67 -9.78 12.56 -2.86
C ALA A 67 -8.97 11.27 -2.99
N VAL A 68 -8.66 10.88 -4.23
CA VAL A 68 -7.71 9.80 -4.54
C VAL A 68 -6.40 10.45 -4.98
N ILE A 69 -5.31 10.18 -4.27
CA ILE A 69 -3.97 10.66 -4.57
C ILE A 69 -3.17 9.51 -5.18
N ALA A 70 -2.87 9.60 -6.46
CA ALA A 70 -2.19 8.59 -7.25
C ALA A 70 -1.09 9.18 -8.16
N SER A 71 -0.52 10.28 -7.74
CA SER A 71 0.64 10.97 -8.31
C SER A 71 1.95 10.20 -8.05
N PRO A 72 3.11 10.64 -8.53
CA PRO A 72 4.39 10.10 -8.12
C PRO A 72 4.61 10.17 -6.60
N HIS A 73 5.26 9.14 -6.03
CA HIS A 73 5.35 8.90 -4.58
C HIS A 73 5.84 10.09 -3.76
N HIS A 74 6.79 10.87 -4.28
CA HIS A 74 7.35 12.05 -3.60
C HIS A 74 6.35 13.22 -3.45
N LEU A 75 5.21 13.20 -4.16
CA LEU A 75 4.15 14.21 -4.09
C LEU A 75 3.00 13.80 -3.15
N HIS A 76 2.97 12.55 -2.70
CA HIS A 76 1.85 12.02 -1.94
C HIS A 76 1.62 12.77 -0.63
N HIS A 77 2.69 13.09 0.13
CA HIS A 77 2.57 13.79 1.41
C HIS A 77 1.90 15.16 1.25
N GLU A 78 2.47 16.02 0.40
CA GLU A 78 1.95 17.38 0.20
C GLU A 78 0.49 17.37 -0.23
N GLN A 79 0.16 16.54 -1.23
CA GLN A 79 -1.19 16.49 -1.78
C GLN A 79 -2.19 15.87 -0.80
N ALA A 80 -1.89 14.71 -0.20
CA ALA A 80 -2.77 14.07 0.77
C ALA A 80 -3.04 14.97 1.98
N LYS A 81 -2.00 15.65 2.49
CA LYS A 81 -2.11 16.62 3.58
C LYS A 81 -3.08 17.75 3.27
N ALA A 82 -2.95 18.36 2.09
CA ALA A 82 -3.81 19.46 1.68
C ALA A 82 -5.29 19.06 1.59
N PHE A 83 -5.59 17.86 1.05
CA PHE A 83 -6.97 17.37 0.99
C PHE A 83 -7.52 16.94 2.36
N LEU A 84 -6.71 16.38 3.25
CA LEU A 84 -7.10 16.13 4.64
C LEU A 84 -7.42 17.44 5.37
N GLU A 85 -6.57 18.46 5.24
CA GLU A 85 -6.77 19.79 5.84
C GLU A 85 -8.03 20.49 5.29
N LYS A 86 -8.36 20.23 4.03
CA LYS A 86 -9.62 20.68 3.41
C LYS A 86 -10.84 19.96 3.98
N GLY A 87 -10.67 18.84 4.65
CA GLY A 87 -11.74 18.03 5.23
C GLY A 87 -12.26 16.91 4.35
N CYS A 88 -11.48 16.48 3.35
CA CYS A 88 -11.78 15.29 2.54
C CYS A 88 -11.35 13.99 3.24
N HIS A 89 -12.06 12.88 3.00
CA HIS A 89 -11.49 11.56 3.20
C HIS A 89 -10.52 11.28 2.04
N VAL A 90 -9.37 10.67 2.33
CA VAL A 90 -8.31 10.50 1.35
C VAL A 90 -7.93 9.03 1.17
N LEU A 91 -7.86 8.58 -0.06
CA LEU A 91 -7.15 7.36 -0.47
C LEU A 91 -5.84 7.76 -1.14
N VAL A 92 -4.72 7.34 -0.58
CA VAL A 92 -3.40 7.56 -1.17
C VAL A 92 -2.82 6.26 -1.70
N GLU A 93 -2.19 6.32 -2.88
CA GLU A 93 -1.45 5.16 -3.41
C GLU A 93 -0.26 4.79 -2.52
N LYS A 94 0.11 3.53 -2.63
CA LYS A 94 1.27 2.99 -1.91
C LYS A 94 2.57 3.17 -2.73
N PRO A 95 3.70 3.39 -2.08
CA PRO A 95 3.84 3.69 -0.66
C PRO A 95 3.15 5.02 -0.31
N MET A 96 2.63 5.13 0.91
CA MET A 96 1.88 6.31 1.34
C MET A 96 2.70 7.61 1.17
N CYS A 97 4.00 7.54 1.44
CA CYS A 97 5.04 8.53 1.16
C CYS A 97 6.41 7.84 1.28
N LEU A 98 7.51 8.59 1.23
CA LEU A 98 8.87 8.03 1.27
C LEU A 98 9.55 8.24 2.63
N ASP A 99 9.18 9.29 3.33
CA ASP A 99 9.75 9.67 4.62
C ASP A 99 8.83 9.24 5.78
N PRO A 100 9.36 8.60 6.84
CA PRO A 100 8.57 8.21 8.00
C PRO A 100 7.92 9.37 8.75
N ASP A 101 8.56 10.52 8.86
CA ASP A 101 8.01 11.69 9.55
C ASP A 101 6.82 12.25 8.77
N ASP A 102 6.92 12.30 7.43
CA ASP A 102 5.82 12.66 6.54
C ASP A 102 4.63 11.69 6.68
N ALA A 103 4.92 10.39 6.81
CA ALA A 103 3.90 9.37 6.99
C ALA A 103 3.11 9.57 8.28
N TRP A 104 3.79 9.83 9.39
CA TRP A 104 3.13 10.11 10.67
C TRP A 104 2.46 11.48 10.72
N ASP A 105 2.98 12.49 9.99
CA ASP A 105 2.27 13.78 9.83
C ASP A 105 0.91 13.57 9.15
N LEU A 106 0.81 12.75 8.11
CA LEU A 106 -0.46 12.42 7.46
C LEU A 106 -1.45 11.73 8.42
N VAL A 107 -0.98 10.76 9.23
CA VAL A 107 -1.82 10.12 10.25
C VAL A 107 -2.37 11.16 11.22
N LYS A 108 -1.52 12.03 11.76
CA LYS A 108 -1.93 13.09 12.67
C LYS A 108 -2.90 14.08 12.03
N LYS A 109 -2.70 14.40 10.75
CA LYS A 109 -3.61 15.29 10.00
C LYS A 109 -4.99 14.67 9.82
N ALA A 110 -5.06 13.39 9.46
CA ALA A 110 -6.32 12.67 9.34
C ALA A 110 -7.08 12.67 10.66
N ASP A 111 -6.42 12.35 11.78
CA ASP A 111 -6.99 12.37 13.11
C ASP A 111 -7.50 13.77 13.49
N THR A 112 -6.69 14.79 13.27
CA THR A 112 -7.05 16.20 13.59
C THR A 112 -8.25 16.69 12.77
N ALA A 113 -8.31 16.31 11.50
CA ALA A 113 -9.41 16.66 10.60
C ALA A 113 -10.67 15.81 10.84
N ASN A 114 -10.59 14.76 11.67
CA ASN A 114 -11.61 13.72 11.82
C ASN A 114 -12.02 13.14 10.45
N ARG A 115 -11.04 12.77 9.66
CA ARG A 115 -11.19 12.16 8.33
C ARG A 115 -10.40 10.87 8.26
N GLU A 116 -10.85 9.97 7.41
CA GLU A 116 -10.15 8.72 7.17
C GLU A 116 -9.07 8.91 6.11
N LEU A 117 -7.89 8.36 6.40
CA LEU A 117 -6.79 8.18 5.47
C LEU A 117 -6.65 6.69 5.17
N LEU A 118 -6.90 6.31 3.92
CA LEU A 118 -6.73 4.95 3.42
C LEU A 118 -5.47 4.88 2.57
N VAL A 119 -4.73 3.78 2.69
CA VAL A 119 -3.62 3.47 1.78
C VAL A 119 -4.07 2.37 0.81
N ALA A 120 -3.67 2.44 -0.46
CA ALA A 120 -4.14 1.54 -1.50
C ALA A 120 -3.58 0.10 -1.40
N TYR A 121 -3.74 -0.54 -0.25
CA TYR A 121 -3.36 -1.94 0.00
C TYR A 121 -4.50 -2.89 -0.40
N GLY A 122 -4.58 -3.23 -1.69
CA GLY A 122 -5.71 -3.98 -2.24
C GLY A 122 -5.95 -5.35 -1.60
N TRP A 123 -4.90 -6.02 -1.12
CA TRP A 123 -5.07 -7.32 -0.44
C TRP A 123 -5.78 -7.21 0.91
N ASN A 124 -5.65 -6.11 1.63
CA ASN A 124 -6.31 -5.94 2.94
C ASN A 124 -7.84 -6.04 2.86
N TYR A 125 -8.40 -5.87 1.67
CA TYR A 125 -9.85 -5.93 1.40
C TYR A 125 -10.32 -7.30 0.86
N LYS A 126 -9.45 -8.31 0.93
CA LYS A 126 -9.80 -9.66 0.45
C LYS A 126 -10.47 -10.49 1.53
N PRO A 127 -11.38 -11.41 1.15
CA PRO A 127 -12.07 -12.25 2.12
C PRO A 127 -11.11 -13.13 2.93
N GLY A 128 -11.47 -13.46 4.15
CA GLY A 128 -10.71 -14.34 5.04
C GLY A 128 -9.62 -13.66 5.86
N LEU A 129 -9.26 -12.40 5.59
CA LEU A 129 -8.24 -11.72 6.42
C LEU A 129 -8.76 -11.36 7.82
N ASP A 130 -10.05 -11.11 7.98
CA ASP A 130 -10.65 -10.98 9.33
C ASP A 130 -10.53 -12.29 10.11
N GLU A 131 -10.78 -13.44 9.46
CA GLU A 131 -10.56 -14.76 10.07
C GLU A 131 -9.08 -14.96 10.47
N MET A 132 -8.14 -14.46 9.68
CA MET A 132 -6.71 -14.50 10.04
C MET A 132 -6.42 -13.70 11.31
N ARG A 133 -7.05 -12.54 11.52
CA ARG A 133 -6.91 -11.78 12.79
C ARG A 133 -7.42 -12.60 13.98
N GLU A 134 -8.54 -13.28 13.84
CA GLU A 134 -9.06 -14.19 14.86
C GLU A 134 -8.14 -15.37 15.11
N MET A 135 -7.48 -15.90 14.10
CA MET A 135 -6.48 -16.96 14.23
C MET A 135 -5.23 -16.45 14.96
N ILE A 136 -4.74 -15.25 14.62
CA ILE A 136 -3.58 -14.63 15.28
C ILE A 136 -3.87 -14.41 16.77
N ALA A 137 -5.08 -14.02 17.15
CA ALA A 137 -5.45 -13.86 18.55
C ALA A 137 -5.36 -15.15 19.38
N GLN A 138 -5.37 -16.33 18.74
CA GLN A 138 -5.32 -17.64 19.40
C GLN A 138 -3.90 -18.16 19.65
N ILE A 139 -2.89 -17.61 18.95
CA ILE A 139 -1.50 -18.10 19.07
C ILE A 139 -0.70 -17.46 20.23
N GLY A 140 -1.32 -16.58 21.00
CA GLY A 140 -0.67 -15.86 22.09
C GLY A 140 0.21 -14.71 21.62
N GLU A 141 1.16 -14.30 22.45
CA GLU A 141 2.10 -13.23 22.12
C GLU A 141 2.95 -13.61 20.90
N ILE A 142 3.05 -12.71 19.93
CA ILE A 142 3.86 -12.95 18.71
C ILE A 142 5.34 -12.88 19.09
N GLU A 143 6.09 -13.91 18.72
CA GLU A 143 7.52 -14.07 19.01
C GLU A 143 8.38 -13.99 17.74
N HIS A 144 7.84 -14.42 16.58
CA HIS A 144 8.58 -14.40 15.31
C HIS A 144 7.66 -14.23 14.10
N VAL A 145 8.15 -13.49 13.08
CA VAL A 145 7.44 -13.25 11.83
C VAL A 145 8.35 -13.53 10.62
N VAL A 146 7.82 -14.25 9.62
CA VAL A 146 8.40 -14.28 8.27
C VAL A 146 7.41 -13.60 7.34
N CYS A 147 7.88 -12.58 6.61
CA CYS A 147 7.09 -11.87 5.60
C CYS A 147 7.89 -11.90 4.29
N HIS A 148 7.34 -12.58 3.29
CA HIS A 148 7.94 -12.67 1.98
C HIS A 148 6.97 -12.16 0.91
N MET A 149 7.51 -11.44 -0.08
CA MET A 149 6.80 -11.10 -1.30
C MET A 149 7.72 -11.23 -2.50
N ALA A 150 7.27 -11.96 -3.52
CA ALA A 150 7.92 -11.96 -4.81
C ALA A 150 6.91 -11.67 -5.94
N SER A 151 7.42 -11.11 -7.06
CA SER A 151 6.57 -10.73 -8.18
C SER A 151 7.33 -10.75 -9.52
N PHE A 152 6.57 -10.74 -10.62
CA PHE A 152 7.06 -10.74 -12.00
C PHE A 152 7.42 -9.33 -12.52
N THR A 153 7.78 -8.41 -11.62
CA THR A 153 7.93 -6.97 -11.93
C THR A 153 9.34 -6.55 -12.35
N ARG A 154 10.29 -7.49 -12.47
CA ARG A 154 11.68 -7.18 -12.84
C ARG A 154 11.81 -6.26 -14.05
N SER A 155 10.99 -6.48 -15.09
CA SER A 155 11.06 -5.68 -16.33
C SER A 155 10.79 -4.19 -16.09
N ILE A 156 9.86 -3.82 -15.20
CA ILE A 156 9.57 -2.41 -14.91
C ILE A 156 10.69 -1.72 -14.15
N PHE A 157 11.49 -2.46 -13.38
CA PHE A 157 12.63 -1.93 -12.64
C PHE A 157 13.95 -1.91 -13.47
N THR A 158 13.92 -2.51 -14.66
CA THR A 158 15.14 -2.63 -15.51
C THR A 158 14.91 -2.02 -16.90
N GLY A 159 14.07 -1.01 -17.03
CA GLY A 159 13.85 -0.26 -18.28
C GLY A 159 12.88 -0.90 -19.27
N GLY A 160 12.17 -1.95 -18.86
CA GLY A 160 11.15 -2.61 -19.67
C GLY A 160 9.73 -2.20 -19.33
N ALA A 161 8.76 -2.98 -19.82
CA ALA A 161 7.34 -2.85 -19.48
C ALA A 161 6.73 -4.24 -19.27
N LEU A 162 5.66 -4.32 -18.51
CA LEU A 162 4.86 -5.54 -18.45
C LEU A 162 4.15 -5.76 -19.81
N ALA A 163 4.00 -7.02 -20.20
CA ALA A 163 3.43 -7.39 -21.49
C ALA A 163 2.01 -6.81 -21.69
N ASN A 164 1.22 -6.72 -20.62
CA ASN A 164 -0.14 -6.18 -20.61
C ASN A 164 -0.20 -4.64 -20.66
N TRP A 165 0.94 -3.93 -20.64
CA TRP A 165 0.99 -2.46 -20.71
C TRP A 165 1.18 -1.92 -22.13
N ARG A 166 1.48 -2.78 -23.12
CA ARG A 166 1.89 -2.36 -24.48
C ARG A 166 0.81 -1.62 -25.28
N HIS A 167 -0.47 -1.79 -24.93
CA HIS A 167 -1.60 -1.23 -25.67
C HIS A 167 -2.53 -0.35 -24.82
N ILE A 168 -1.99 0.29 -23.80
CA ILE A 168 -2.77 1.09 -22.87
C ILE A 168 -2.65 2.57 -23.25
N ALA A 169 -3.79 3.27 -23.24
CA ALA A 169 -3.87 4.68 -23.64
C ALA A 169 -3.00 5.59 -22.74
N ILE A 170 -2.95 5.29 -21.43
CA ILE A 170 -2.17 6.04 -20.45
C ILE A 170 -1.00 5.17 -19.99
N GLN A 171 0.20 5.49 -20.42
CA GLN A 171 1.40 4.76 -20.05
C GLN A 171 1.87 5.13 -18.63
N PRO A 172 2.42 4.16 -17.86
CA PRO A 172 3.03 4.47 -16.57
C PRO A 172 4.32 5.29 -16.76
N GLU A 173 4.56 6.22 -15.84
CA GLU A 173 5.78 7.02 -15.85
C GLU A 173 6.94 6.22 -15.25
N ARG A 174 8.04 6.11 -16.01
CA ARG A 174 9.19 5.28 -15.64
C ARG A 174 9.92 5.78 -14.40
N SER A 175 10.00 7.09 -14.20
CA SER A 175 10.67 7.68 -13.05
C SER A 175 10.15 7.16 -11.72
N THR A 176 8.87 6.84 -11.62
CA THR A 176 8.25 6.24 -10.43
C THR A 176 8.91 4.91 -10.02
N TRP A 177 9.46 4.14 -10.97
CA TRP A 177 10.01 2.80 -10.72
C TRP A 177 11.53 2.76 -10.75
N GLU A 178 12.15 3.65 -11.52
CA GLU A 178 13.60 3.63 -11.86
C GLU A 178 14.40 4.69 -11.10
N ALA A 179 13.75 5.71 -10.49
CA ALA A 179 14.42 6.80 -9.81
C ALA A 179 14.53 6.53 -8.29
N PRO A 180 15.73 6.31 -7.74
CA PRO A 180 15.92 5.99 -6.32
C PRO A 180 15.44 7.08 -5.36
N ASP A 181 15.50 8.34 -5.77
CA ASP A 181 15.06 9.52 -5.03
C ASP A 181 13.55 9.75 -5.08
N GLN A 182 12.86 9.06 -5.98
CA GLN A 182 11.40 9.12 -6.12
C GLN A 182 10.70 7.86 -5.58
N GLY A 183 11.41 7.01 -4.85
CA GLY A 183 10.87 5.77 -4.30
C GLY A 183 10.81 4.63 -5.31
N GLY A 184 11.70 4.66 -6.33
CA GLY A 184 11.90 3.53 -7.22
C GLY A 184 12.47 2.33 -6.50
N GLY A 185 12.29 1.14 -7.08
CA GLY A 185 12.77 -0.11 -6.53
C GLY A 185 11.67 -1.02 -5.99
N TYR A 186 12.09 -2.23 -5.63
CA TYR A 186 11.19 -3.30 -5.23
C TYR A 186 10.57 -3.08 -3.85
N ALA A 187 11.35 -2.60 -2.89
CA ALA A 187 10.89 -2.39 -1.52
C ALA A 187 9.67 -1.46 -1.49
N TYR A 188 9.80 -0.25 -1.99
CA TYR A 188 8.69 0.71 -2.05
C TYR A 188 7.61 0.27 -3.05
N GLY A 189 8.01 -0.23 -4.22
CA GLY A 189 7.08 -0.57 -5.29
C GLY A 189 6.22 -1.80 -5.02
N GLN A 190 6.74 -2.80 -4.30
CA GLN A 190 6.09 -4.11 -4.17
C GLN A 190 6.05 -4.64 -2.73
N LEU A 191 7.18 -4.72 -2.02
CA LEU A 191 7.21 -5.27 -0.65
C LEU A 191 6.27 -4.51 0.30
N SER A 192 6.00 -3.24 0.01
CA SER A 192 5.00 -2.41 0.70
C SER A 192 3.63 -3.07 0.84
N HIS A 193 3.21 -3.88 -0.12
CA HIS A 193 1.93 -4.61 -0.06
C HIS A 193 1.91 -5.68 1.04
N ALA A 194 2.96 -6.50 1.12
CA ALA A 194 3.05 -7.55 2.14
C ALA A 194 3.17 -6.96 3.55
N LEU A 195 3.94 -5.86 3.68
CA LEU A 195 4.02 -5.12 4.94
C LEU A 195 2.68 -4.47 5.32
N GLY A 196 1.91 -3.98 4.33
CA GLY A 196 0.55 -3.48 4.54
C GLY A 196 -0.38 -4.54 5.12
N ILE A 197 -0.30 -5.78 4.64
CA ILE A 197 -1.05 -6.91 5.22
C ILE A 197 -0.57 -7.21 6.63
N LEU A 198 0.75 -7.37 6.83
CA LEU A 198 1.34 -7.70 8.12
C LEU A 198 0.94 -6.71 9.21
N PHE A 199 1.16 -5.41 8.99
CA PHE A 199 0.88 -4.38 9.99
C PHE A 199 -0.61 -4.11 10.20
N TRP A 200 -1.47 -4.48 9.25
CA TRP A 200 -2.90 -4.46 9.44
C TRP A 200 -3.41 -5.65 10.26
N LEU A 201 -2.80 -6.83 10.10
CA LEU A 201 -3.17 -8.05 10.81
C LEU A 201 -2.63 -8.07 12.25
N THR A 202 -1.54 -7.34 12.50
CA THR A 202 -0.85 -7.33 13.79
C THR A 202 -0.69 -5.90 14.30
N GLU A 203 -0.56 -5.74 15.62
CA GLU A 203 -0.23 -4.44 16.21
C GLU A 203 1.29 -4.20 16.31
N LEU A 204 2.09 -5.06 15.66
CA LEU A 204 3.55 -4.96 15.67
C LEU A 204 4.02 -3.67 15.00
N ARG A 205 5.14 -3.14 15.52
CA ARG A 205 5.90 -2.05 14.92
C ARG A 205 7.38 -2.42 14.95
N CYS A 206 8.10 -2.12 13.90
CA CYS A 206 9.53 -2.34 13.87
C CYS A 206 10.24 -1.39 14.86
N ASP A 207 11.24 -1.92 15.57
CA ASP A 207 12.15 -1.18 16.44
C ASP A 207 13.51 -0.97 15.77
N SER A 208 14.04 -2.03 15.12
CA SER A 208 15.25 -1.92 14.31
C SER A 208 15.27 -2.90 13.15
N VAL A 209 16.04 -2.55 12.11
CA VAL A 209 16.17 -3.31 10.85
C VAL A 209 17.63 -3.40 10.42
N ARG A 210 18.05 -4.57 9.94
CA ARG A 210 19.30 -4.78 9.19
C ARG A 210 18.99 -5.45 7.86
N SER A 211 19.54 -4.96 6.77
CA SER A 211 19.24 -5.49 5.44
C SER A 211 20.47 -5.67 4.54
N MET A 212 20.33 -6.59 3.60
CA MET A 212 21.19 -6.73 2.41
C MET A 212 20.28 -6.55 1.19
N VAL A 213 20.73 -5.74 0.24
CA VAL A 213 19.97 -5.37 -0.95
C VAL A 213 20.78 -5.74 -2.19
N PHE A 214 20.13 -6.38 -3.17
CA PHE A 214 20.70 -6.57 -4.51
C PHE A 214 20.10 -5.51 -5.45
N GLU A 215 20.97 -4.68 -6.00
CA GLU A 215 20.58 -3.50 -6.78
C GLU A 215 20.71 -3.72 -8.30
N ALA A 216 19.89 -3.01 -9.06
CA ALA A 216 20.09 -2.79 -10.49
C ALA A 216 21.23 -1.78 -10.73
N PRO A 217 21.76 -1.69 -11.98
CA PRO A 217 22.74 -0.65 -12.33
C PRO A 217 22.24 0.80 -12.09
N SER A 218 20.95 1.01 -12.03
CA SER A 218 20.31 2.29 -11.69
C SER A 218 20.29 2.60 -10.18
N SER A 219 20.88 1.76 -9.35
CA SER A 219 20.93 1.87 -7.89
C SER A 219 19.57 1.80 -7.20
N ILE A 220 18.61 1.10 -7.82
CA ILE A 220 17.36 0.71 -7.17
C ILE A 220 17.44 -0.75 -6.74
N ASP A 221 16.77 -1.10 -5.67
CA ASP A 221 16.67 -2.47 -5.17
C ASP A 221 15.81 -3.36 -6.09
N LEU A 222 16.26 -4.59 -6.30
CA LEU A 222 15.56 -5.66 -7.01
C LEU A 222 15.19 -6.81 -6.07
N HIS A 223 16.07 -7.06 -5.08
CA HIS A 223 15.86 -8.09 -4.07
C HIS A 223 16.31 -7.57 -2.71
N ASP A 224 15.47 -7.81 -1.69
CA ASP A 224 15.68 -7.37 -0.32
C ASP A 224 15.69 -8.56 0.63
N ALA A 225 16.62 -8.56 1.57
CA ALA A 225 16.68 -9.51 2.67
C ALA A 225 16.97 -8.74 3.96
N ALA A 226 16.02 -8.72 4.88
CA ALA A 226 16.12 -7.97 6.11
C ALA A 226 15.81 -8.81 7.34
N THR A 227 16.53 -8.58 8.44
CA THR A 227 16.17 -9.04 9.79
C THR A 227 15.63 -7.86 10.58
N VAL A 228 14.61 -8.11 11.38
CA VAL A 228 13.82 -7.10 12.07
C VAL A 228 13.68 -7.46 13.55
N ARG A 229 13.75 -6.47 14.41
CA ARG A 229 13.26 -6.52 15.79
C ARG A 229 12.00 -5.68 15.90
N PHE A 230 11.00 -6.21 16.54
CA PHE A 230 9.75 -5.50 16.83
C PHE A 230 9.78 -4.94 18.27
N ASP A 231 8.90 -3.99 18.52
CA ASP A 231 8.82 -3.23 19.77
C ASP A 231 8.35 -4.06 20.99
N ASN A 232 7.72 -5.22 20.75
CA ASN A 232 7.42 -6.21 21.80
C ASN A 232 8.59 -7.19 22.06
N GLY A 233 9.74 -7.02 21.37
CA GLY A 233 10.90 -7.92 21.46
C GLY A 233 10.89 -9.07 20.47
N ALA A 234 9.80 -9.30 19.74
CA ALA A 234 9.74 -10.31 18.68
C ALA A 234 10.80 -10.06 17.59
N THR A 235 11.18 -11.12 16.89
CA THR A 235 12.09 -11.05 15.75
C THR A 235 11.34 -11.28 14.44
N GLY A 236 11.91 -10.84 13.31
CA GLY A 236 11.32 -11.12 12.00
C GLY A 236 12.32 -11.15 10.87
N VAL A 237 11.84 -11.68 9.75
CA VAL A 237 12.53 -11.65 8.46
C VAL A 237 11.58 -11.06 7.42
N PHE A 238 12.06 -10.05 6.70
CA PHE A 238 11.37 -9.51 5.52
C PHE A 238 12.19 -9.84 4.28
N SER A 239 11.53 -10.33 3.25
CA SER A 239 12.17 -10.69 2.00
C SER A 239 11.35 -10.20 0.81
N GLY A 240 12.01 -9.50 -0.11
CA GLY A 240 11.45 -8.97 -1.34
C GLY A 240 12.17 -9.49 -2.59
N SER A 241 11.45 -9.80 -3.67
CA SER A 241 12.06 -10.25 -4.92
C SER A 241 11.23 -9.90 -6.16
N CYS A 242 11.85 -9.27 -7.16
CA CYS A 242 11.25 -9.10 -8.49
C CYS A 242 11.47 -10.30 -9.42
N GLY A 243 11.95 -11.44 -8.89
CA GLY A 243 12.49 -12.55 -9.67
C GLY A 243 11.49 -13.58 -10.18
N VAL A 244 10.21 -13.45 -9.91
CA VAL A 244 9.17 -14.35 -10.45
C VAL A 244 9.11 -14.20 -11.97
N PRO A 245 9.13 -15.30 -12.76
CA PRO A 245 9.02 -15.22 -14.20
C PRO A 245 7.67 -14.62 -14.65
N GLN A 246 7.68 -13.93 -15.79
CA GLN A 246 6.42 -13.44 -16.39
C GLN A 246 5.48 -14.60 -16.70
N GLY A 247 4.17 -14.37 -16.47
CA GLY A 247 3.12 -15.39 -16.64
C GLY A 247 2.74 -16.11 -15.33
N HIS A 248 3.48 -15.88 -14.25
CA HIS A 248 3.15 -16.36 -12.91
C HIS A 248 2.47 -15.24 -12.08
N GLY A 249 1.91 -15.62 -10.93
CA GLY A 249 1.25 -14.72 -9.99
C GLY A 249 2.22 -14.00 -9.05
N PHE A 250 1.66 -13.29 -8.09
CA PHE A 250 2.39 -12.80 -6.93
C PHE A 250 2.55 -13.93 -5.91
N GLU A 251 3.73 -14.04 -5.34
CA GLU A 251 4.02 -14.89 -4.18
C GLU A 251 4.01 -13.99 -2.94
N VAL A 252 3.07 -14.21 -2.02
CA VAL A 252 3.02 -13.52 -0.72
C VAL A 252 2.81 -14.57 0.35
N ASP A 253 3.80 -14.71 1.24
CA ASP A 253 3.83 -15.68 2.34
C ASP A 253 4.06 -14.93 3.65
N LEU A 254 3.10 -15.04 4.58
CA LEU A 254 3.22 -14.54 5.94
C LEU A 254 3.15 -15.71 6.90
N ARG A 255 4.17 -15.85 7.76
CA ARG A 255 4.19 -16.82 8.85
C ARG A 255 4.36 -16.09 10.17
N ILE A 256 3.40 -16.28 11.06
CA ILE A 256 3.37 -15.63 12.35
C ILE A 256 3.41 -16.74 13.40
N TYR A 257 4.43 -16.69 14.26
CA TYR A 257 4.65 -17.64 15.35
C TYR A 257 4.42 -16.92 16.67
N GLY A 258 3.55 -17.45 17.47
CA GLY A 258 3.28 -16.98 18.82
C GLY A 258 3.58 -18.05 19.86
N ALA A 259 3.46 -17.70 21.13
CA ALA A 259 3.76 -18.57 22.28
C ALA A 259 2.96 -19.87 22.30
N HIS A 260 1.78 -19.89 21.63
CA HIS A 260 0.84 -21.02 21.69
C HIS A 260 0.43 -21.55 20.33
N GLY A 261 1.11 -21.15 19.22
CA GLY A 261 0.78 -21.65 17.92
C GLY A 261 1.39 -20.83 16.77
N SER A 262 0.92 -21.09 15.55
CA SER A 262 1.36 -20.35 14.39
C SER A 262 0.24 -20.18 13.36
N VAL A 263 0.31 -19.07 12.59
CA VAL A 263 -0.57 -18.81 11.45
C VAL A 263 0.26 -18.68 10.18
N LEU A 264 -0.18 -19.34 9.11
CA LEU A 264 0.35 -19.21 7.76
C LEU A 264 -0.71 -18.58 6.85
N LEU A 265 -0.34 -17.52 6.15
CA LEU A 265 -1.04 -17.00 4.96
C LEU A 265 -0.14 -17.20 3.74
N ASP A 266 -0.61 -17.92 2.75
CA ASP A 266 0.02 -18.10 1.45
C ASP A 266 -0.99 -17.70 0.36
N ILE A 267 -0.76 -16.53 -0.25
CA ILE A 267 -1.68 -15.95 -1.24
C ILE A 267 -1.62 -16.70 -2.56
N GLU A 268 -0.45 -17.20 -2.98
CA GLU A 268 -0.30 -17.92 -4.25
C GLU A 268 -1.13 -19.21 -4.24
N THR A 269 -0.98 -20.01 -3.19
CA THR A 269 -1.69 -21.29 -3.05
C THR A 269 -3.05 -21.17 -2.36
N GLN A 270 -3.46 -19.97 -2.00
CA GLN A 270 -4.72 -19.64 -1.32
C GLN A 270 -4.93 -20.44 -0.02
N ARG A 271 -3.90 -20.49 0.81
CA ARG A 271 -3.91 -21.22 2.08
C ARG A 271 -3.82 -20.28 3.28
N LEU A 272 -4.78 -20.40 4.17
CA LEU A 272 -4.74 -19.80 5.51
C LEU A 272 -4.85 -20.92 6.54
N VAL A 273 -3.84 -21.09 7.37
CA VAL A 273 -3.72 -22.24 8.28
C VAL A 273 -3.33 -21.75 9.68
N LEU A 274 -4.14 -22.09 10.66
CA LEU A 274 -3.82 -22.02 12.09
C LEU A 274 -3.30 -23.37 12.54
N LYS A 275 -2.21 -23.39 13.30
CA LYS A 275 -1.69 -24.56 14.01
C LYS A 275 -1.60 -24.27 15.50
N LEU A 276 -2.21 -25.15 16.29
CA LEU A 276 -2.24 -25.08 17.75
C LEU A 276 -1.51 -26.27 18.38
N PRO A 277 -1.26 -26.27 19.71
CA PRO A 277 -0.72 -27.41 20.42
C PRO A 277 -1.53 -28.68 20.21
N ASP A 278 -0.96 -29.84 20.55
CA ASP A 278 -1.59 -31.17 20.45
C ASP A 278 -1.95 -31.63 19.03
N GLY A 279 -1.37 -30.96 18.00
CA GLY A 279 -1.55 -31.30 16.59
C GLY A 279 -2.85 -30.75 15.99
N GLU A 280 -3.60 -29.94 16.70
CA GLU A 280 -4.78 -29.26 16.17
C GLU A 280 -4.39 -28.28 15.06
N SER A 281 -5.13 -28.32 13.94
CA SER A 281 -4.96 -27.36 12.85
C SER A 281 -6.30 -27.00 12.22
N ARG A 282 -6.47 -25.73 11.85
CA ARG A 282 -7.62 -25.22 11.14
C ARG A 282 -7.17 -24.57 9.83
N VAL A 283 -7.80 -25.00 8.73
CA VAL A 283 -7.59 -24.41 7.39
C VAL A 283 -8.83 -23.63 7.04
N ALA A 284 -8.68 -22.33 6.79
CA ALA A 284 -9.78 -21.49 6.33
C ALA A 284 -10.20 -21.88 4.90
N GLN A 285 -11.48 -21.82 4.64
CA GLN A 285 -12.03 -22.05 3.30
C GLN A 285 -12.04 -20.71 2.54
N VAL A 286 -11.18 -20.58 1.55
CA VAL A 286 -11.08 -19.40 0.70
C VAL A 286 -11.57 -19.79 -0.71
N PRO A 287 -12.52 -19.05 -1.29
CA PRO A 287 -12.96 -19.32 -2.66
C PRO A 287 -11.80 -19.21 -3.65
N GLU A 288 -11.79 -20.06 -4.68
CA GLU A 288 -10.76 -20.04 -5.72
C GLU A 288 -10.68 -18.65 -6.38
N GLY A 289 -9.47 -18.10 -6.52
CA GLY A 289 -9.23 -16.79 -7.11
C GLY A 289 -9.58 -15.60 -6.22
N ALA A 290 -10.12 -15.82 -5.02
CA ALA A 290 -10.54 -14.72 -4.13
C ALA A 290 -9.39 -13.79 -3.74
N TRP A 291 -8.15 -14.30 -3.66
CA TRP A 291 -6.97 -13.52 -3.32
C TRP A 291 -6.18 -12.99 -4.52
N ARG A 292 -6.74 -13.12 -5.73
CA ARG A 292 -6.16 -12.43 -6.89
C ARG A 292 -6.08 -10.93 -6.60
N TYR A 293 -4.93 -10.32 -6.87
CA TYR A 293 -4.72 -8.90 -6.62
C TYR A 293 -5.74 -8.03 -7.38
N SER A 294 -6.34 -7.09 -6.68
CA SER A 294 -7.10 -5.97 -7.25
C SER A 294 -7.01 -4.76 -6.31
N CYS A 295 -7.12 -3.58 -6.85
CA CYS A 295 -7.11 -2.31 -6.10
C CYS A 295 -8.49 -1.68 -5.98
N GLU A 296 -9.54 -2.44 -6.27
CA GLU A 296 -10.93 -1.95 -6.22
C GLU A 296 -11.41 -1.72 -4.78
N GLY A 297 -11.03 -2.63 -3.86
CA GLY A 297 -11.47 -2.60 -2.47
C GLY A 297 -11.25 -1.26 -1.77
N PRO A 298 -10.04 -0.67 -1.79
CA PRO A 298 -9.79 0.63 -1.18
C PRO A 298 -10.68 1.76 -1.72
N ALA A 299 -10.89 1.81 -3.04
CA ALA A 299 -11.72 2.86 -3.66
C ALA A 299 -13.21 2.69 -3.33
N HIS A 300 -13.75 1.46 -3.32
CA HIS A 300 -15.10 1.20 -2.82
C HIS A 300 -15.25 1.61 -1.35
N ARG A 301 -14.27 1.24 -0.51
CA ARG A 301 -14.31 1.56 0.91
C ARG A 301 -14.22 3.06 1.20
N LEU A 302 -13.46 3.81 0.41
CA LEU A 302 -13.42 5.27 0.52
C LEU A 302 -14.82 5.88 0.36
N VAL A 303 -15.58 5.40 -0.63
CA VAL A 303 -16.98 5.85 -0.84
C VAL A 303 -17.88 5.42 0.31
N ASP A 304 -17.79 4.16 0.77
CA ASP A 304 -18.59 3.66 1.89
C ASP A 304 -18.34 4.46 3.17
N ILE A 305 -17.11 4.81 3.47
CA ILE A 305 -16.71 5.65 4.61
C ILE A 305 -17.32 7.06 4.47
N ALA A 306 -17.27 7.66 3.30
CA ALA A 306 -17.88 8.97 3.05
C ALA A 306 -19.40 8.97 3.20
N LEU A 307 -20.03 7.81 3.00
CA LEU A 307 -21.46 7.59 3.26
C LEU A 307 -21.78 7.26 4.74
N GLY A 308 -20.76 7.20 5.60
CA GLY A 308 -20.91 6.94 7.03
C GLY A 308 -20.95 5.47 7.44
N HIS A 309 -20.49 4.55 6.59
CA HIS A 309 -20.44 3.13 6.89
C HIS A 309 -19.15 2.48 6.37
N GLY A 310 -18.88 1.27 6.85
CA GLY A 310 -17.65 0.56 6.56
C GLY A 310 -16.53 0.85 7.57
N ARG A 311 -15.55 -0.07 7.59
CA ARG A 311 -14.33 0.04 8.39
C ARG A 311 -13.15 0.24 7.43
N ASN A 312 -12.17 1.03 7.82
CA ASN A 312 -10.93 1.20 7.07
C ASN A 312 -10.00 -0.02 7.31
N GLU A 313 -9.79 -0.85 6.31
CA GLU A 313 -8.88 -2.00 6.37
C GLU A 313 -7.43 -1.66 6.01
N SER A 314 -7.16 -0.42 5.62
CA SER A 314 -5.81 0.06 5.31
C SER A 314 -5.56 1.46 5.85
N PRO A 315 -5.74 1.67 7.18
CA PRO A 315 -5.64 2.99 7.78
C PRO A 315 -4.21 3.55 7.68
N GLY A 316 -4.10 4.87 7.72
CA GLY A 316 -2.83 5.60 7.57
C GLY A 316 -1.71 5.11 8.47
N HIS A 317 -2.01 4.72 9.74
CA HIS A 317 -0.97 4.20 10.65
C HIS A 317 -0.35 2.86 10.19
N VAL A 318 -1.10 2.03 9.45
CA VAL A 318 -0.55 0.82 8.79
C VAL A 318 0.45 1.23 7.70
N GLY A 319 0.08 2.24 6.90
CA GLY A 319 0.98 2.82 5.89
C GLY A 319 2.24 3.42 6.50
N ALA A 320 2.12 4.15 7.60
CA ALA A 320 3.25 4.77 8.28
C ALA A 320 4.24 3.71 8.81
N ARG A 321 3.75 2.64 9.45
CA ARG A 321 4.59 1.50 9.87
C ARG A 321 5.29 0.82 8.69
N ALA A 322 4.62 0.68 7.55
CA ALA A 322 5.23 0.14 6.34
C ALA A 322 6.33 1.06 5.80
N VAL A 323 6.10 2.37 5.76
CA VAL A 323 7.10 3.37 5.33
C VAL A 323 8.33 3.36 6.25
N GLU A 324 8.15 3.26 7.59
CA GLU A 324 9.26 3.11 8.55
C GLU A 324 10.14 1.90 8.23
N ALA A 325 9.51 0.74 8.03
CA ALA A 325 10.23 -0.49 7.73
C ALA A 325 10.96 -0.42 6.38
N LEU A 326 10.30 0.09 5.31
CA LEU A 326 10.88 0.22 3.98
C LEU A 326 12.05 1.20 3.96
N SER A 327 11.89 2.37 4.59
CA SER A 327 12.96 3.36 4.72
C SER A 327 14.18 2.77 5.44
N ALA A 328 13.96 2.04 6.56
CA ALA A 328 15.03 1.38 7.30
C ALA A 328 15.72 0.26 6.50
N ILE A 329 14.98 -0.51 5.70
CA ILE A 329 15.55 -1.51 4.77
C ILE A 329 16.50 -0.84 3.78
N ILE A 330 16.05 0.19 3.09
CA ILE A 330 16.87 0.90 2.09
C ILE A 330 18.08 1.59 2.74
N GLN A 331 17.89 2.25 3.89
CA GLN A 331 18.99 2.90 4.60
C GLN A 331 20.03 1.91 5.11
N SER A 332 19.60 0.78 5.65
CA SER A 332 20.50 -0.30 6.09
C SER A 332 21.31 -0.87 4.92
N GLY A 333 20.65 -1.16 3.79
CA GLY A 333 21.32 -1.65 2.58
C GLY A 333 22.40 -0.69 2.10
N LYS A 334 22.08 0.60 1.95
CA LYS A 334 23.01 1.68 1.60
C LYS A 334 24.17 1.83 2.60
N ALA A 335 23.94 1.52 3.87
CA ALA A 335 24.94 1.55 4.93
C ALA A 335 25.73 0.23 5.07
N GLY A 336 25.65 -0.69 4.10
CA GLY A 336 26.36 -1.98 4.12
C GLY A 336 25.86 -2.95 5.20
N GLY A 337 24.56 -2.95 5.48
CA GLY A 337 23.91 -3.83 6.44
C GLY A 337 23.96 -3.35 7.89
N LYS A 338 24.30 -2.09 8.13
CA LYS A 338 24.28 -1.51 9.47
C LYS A 338 22.84 -1.41 9.97
N GLU A 339 22.66 -1.70 11.27
CA GLU A 339 21.36 -1.58 11.93
C GLU A 339 20.84 -0.14 11.86
N GLN A 340 19.57 -0.03 11.47
CA GLN A 340 18.82 1.20 11.52
C GLN A 340 17.81 1.11 12.67
N GLN A 341 17.86 2.07 13.59
CA GLN A 341 16.87 2.23 14.64
C GLN A 341 15.69 3.01 14.11
N ILE A 342 14.47 2.56 14.39
CA ILE A 342 13.26 3.28 14.01
C ILE A 342 12.86 4.18 15.16
N VAL A 343 12.97 5.48 14.93
CA VAL A 343 12.59 6.49 15.90
C VAL A 343 11.07 6.57 15.96
N LYS A 344 10.50 6.33 17.14
CA LYS A 344 9.06 6.45 17.36
C LYS A 344 8.70 7.93 17.45
N PRO A 345 7.68 8.42 16.71
CA PRO A 345 7.17 9.76 16.93
C PRO A 345 6.69 9.88 18.39
N GLU A 346 6.95 11.01 19.04
CA GLU A 346 6.43 11.27 20.37
C GLU A 346 4.91 11.13 20.34
N LYS A 347 4.42 10.05 20.99
CA LYS A 347 3.01 9.68 21.18
C LYS A 347 2.11 9.97 19.97
N ALA A 348 2.13 9.10 18.97
CA ALA A 348 0.97 8.95 18.10
C ALA A 348 -0.23 8.57 18.99
N ILE A 349 -1.26 9.39 18.98
CA ILE A 349 -2.48 9.19 19.75
C ILE A 349 -3.15 7.93 19.18
N THR A 350 -3.07 6.83 19.93
CA THR A 350 -3.89 5.64 19.65
C THR A 350 -5.33 5.94 20.06
N LYS A 351 -6.23 5.94 19.10
CA LYS A 351 -7.66 5.75 19.35
C LYS A 351 -8.00 4.28 19.36
#